data_af3ea45914ae4d1741a55b185135039c
#
_entry.id   af3ea45914ae4d1741a55b185135039c
#
_cell.length_a   1.000
_cell.length_b   1.000
_cell.length_c   1.000
_cell.angle_alpha   90.00
_cell.angle_beta   90.00
_cell.angle_gamma   90.00
#
_symmetry.space_group_name_H-M   'P 1'
#
loop_
_entity.id
_entity.type
_entity.pdbx_description
1 polymer ?
#
loop_
_entity_poly.entity_id
_entity_poly.type
_entity_poly.pdbx_seq_one_letter_code
_entity_poly.pdbx_strand_id
1 'polypeptide(L)'
;MLPLLLLSFTLAQVPPVERPQRNRPAGLTNGELVNMLDTYAIVQAQEALQLADEKYGQFVSRLKRLQQIRRQNTHARNQILQDMRRLTQEATPDENALRARLKALQDHEVSAADELRRVYAAVDEVLDARQQARFRIFEERMELRKLDLLMRARTRAAPGAGQTRKPDGSH
;
A
#
# COMPACT_ATOMS: atom_id res chain seq x y z
N MET A 1 2.72 -53.18 65.40
CA MET A 1 3.50 -52.27 64.57
C MET A 1 2.98 -52.40 63.11
N LEU A 2 2.16 -51.44 62.70
CA LEU A 2 1.62 -51.42 61.32
C LEU A 2 2.46 -50.43 60.52
N PRO A 3 2.90 -50.72 59.28
CA PRO A 3 3.53 -49.73 58.42
C PRO A 3 2.45 -48.95 57.60
N LEU A 4 2.54 -47.63 57.64
CA LEU A 4 1.76 -46.68 56.86
C LEU A 4 2.17 -46.78 55.39
N LEU A 5 1.25 -47.18 54.48
CA LEU A 5 1.44 -47.09 53.04
C LEU A 5 1.05 -45.68 52.59
N LEU A 6 2.06 -44.88 52.20
CA LEU A 6 1.88 -43.58 51.55
C LEU A 6 1.51 -43.83 50.07
N LEU A 7 0.25 -43.54 49.73
CA LEU A 7 -0.18 -43.51 48.31
C LEU A 7 0.28 -42.20 47.69
N SER A 8 1.25 -42.25 46.83
CA SER A 8 1.68 -41.10 46.03
C SER A 8 0.69 -40.92 44.88
N PHE A 9 -0.10 -39.87 44.94
CA PHE A 9 -1.03 -39.44 43.88
C PHE A 9 -0.25 -38.65 42.83
N THR A 10 0.07 -39.29 41.71
CA THR A 10 0.74 -38.62 40.58
C THR A 10 -0.33 -37.84 39.81
N LEU A 11 -0.32 -36.49 39.93
CA LEU A 11 -1.13 -35.59 39.08
C LEU A 11 -0.61 -35.71 37.64
N ALA A 12 -1.40 -36.36 36.78
CA ALA A 12 -1.15 -36.35 35.34
C ALA A 12 -1.39 -34.91 34.80
N GLN A 13 -0.29 -34.25 34.41
CA GLN A 13 -0.36 -32.98 33.71
C GLN A 13 -0.97 -33.22 32.32
N VAL A 14 -2.18 -32.69 32.11
CA VAL A 14 -2.81 -32.61 30.79
C VAL A 14 -2.01 -31.59 29.98
N PRO A 15 -1.47 -31.97 28.79
CA PRO A 15 -0.76 -31.00 27.96
C PRO A 15 -1.73 -29.90 27.51
N PRO A 16 -1.26 -28.63 27.40
CA PRO A 16 -2.09 -27.55 26.94
C PRO A 16 -2.53 -27.82 25.50
N VAL A 17 -3.84 -27.82 25.27
CA VAL A 17 -4.43 -27.93 23.95
C VAL A 17 -4.02 -26.68 23.18
N GLU A 18 -3.06 -26.82 22.26
CA GLU A 18 -2.75 -25.79 21.28
C GLU A 18 -4.00 -25.51 20.47
N ARG A 19 -4.59 -24.35 20.69
CA ARG A 19 -5.70 -23.88 19.86
C ARG A 19 -5.14 -23.69 18.45
N PRO A 20 -5.71 -24.35 17.43
CA PRO A 20 -5.26 -24.14 16.07
C PRO A 20 -5.32 -22.63 15.77
N GLN A 21 -4.18 -22.04 15.45
CA GLN A 21 -4.12 -20.69 14.94
C GLN A 21 -4.99 -20.68 13.69
N ARG A 22 -6.16 -20.03 13.78
CA ARG A 22 -6.99 -19.78 12.61
C ARG A 22 -6.12 -19.00 11.64
N ASN A 23 -5.64 -19.67 10.58
CA ASN A 23 -5.10 -19.02 9.39
C ASN A 23 -6.22 -18.11 8.86
N ARG A 24 -6.25 -16.86 9.34
CA ARG A 24 -7.00 -15.82 8.65
C ARG A 24 -6.32 -15.68 7.30
N PRO A 25 -7.06 -15.78 6.18
CA PRO A 25 -6.47 -15.45 4.90
C PRO A 25 -5.85 -14.08 5.05
N ALA A 26 -4.53 -13.99 4.86
CA ALA A 26 -3.81 -12.74 4.91
C ALA A 26 -4.49 -11.82 3.90
N GLY A 27 -5.12 -10.72 4.39
CA GLY A 27 -5.71 -9.73 3.50
C GLY A 27 -4.62 -9.22 2.57
N LEU A 28 -4.98 -8.84 1.35
CA LEU A 28 -4.06 -8.27 0.37
C LEU A 28 -3.21 -7.17 1.02
N THR A 29 -1.92 -7.22 0.83
CA THR A 29 -1.03 -6.12 1.22
C THR A 29 -1.36 -4.87 0.40
N ASN A 30 -1.00 -3.70 0.90
CA ASN A 30 -1.18 -2.45 0.15
C ASN A 30 -0.48 -2.50 -1.24
N GLY A 31 0.67 -3.19 -1.33
CA GLY A 31 1.39 -3.37 -2.59
C GLY A 31 0.64 -4.25 -3.58
N GLU A 32 0.09 -5.37 -3.13
CA GLU A 32 -0.74 -6.26 -3.97
C GLU A 32 -2.01 -5.56 -4.43
N LEU A 33 -2.66 -4.79 -3.55
CA LEU A 33 -3.84 -4.01 -3.92
C LEU A 33 -3.50 -2.96 -5.00
N VAL A 34 -2.39 -2.25 -4.87
CA VAL A 34 -1.94 -1.27 -5.87
C VAL A 34 -1.65 -1.96 -7.21
N ASN A 35 -0.94 -3.09 -7.21
CA ASN A 35 -0.65 -3.85 -8.43
C ASN A 35 -1.92 -4.37 -9.12
N MET A 36 -2.90 -4.84 -8.36
CA MET A 36 -4.19 -5.28 -8.87
C MET A 36 -4.96 -4.10 -9.52
N LEU A 37 -4.95 -2.93 -8.89
CA LEU A 37 -5.58 -1.74 -9.43
C LEU A 37 -4.87 -1.21 -10.68
N ASP A 38 -3.55 -1.26 -10.73
CA ASP A 38 -2.77 -0.91 -11.92
C ASP A 38 -3.10 -1.85 -13.09
N THR A 39 -3.27 -3.15 -12.83
CA THR A 39 -3.71 -4.12 -13.83
C THR A 39 -5.15 -3.87 -14.29
N TYR A 40 -6.04 -3.60 -13.35
CA TYR A 40 -7.43 -3.25 -13.65
C TYR A 40 -7.50 -1.98 -14.51
N ALA A 41 -6.71 -0.96 -14.22
CA ALA A 41 -6.64 0.27 -15.01
C ALA A 41 -6.24 -0.01 -16.48
N ILE A 42 -5.30 -0.93 -16.72
CA ILE A 42 -4.90 -1.31 -18.08
C ILE A 42 -6.09 -1.90 -18.85
N VAL A 43 -6.84 -2.81 -18.23
CA VAL A 43 -8.00 -3.46 -18.88
C VAL A 43 -9.10 -2.44 -19.19
N GLN A 44 -9.38 -1.52 -18.25
CA GLN A 44 -10.44 -0.52 -18.41
C GLN A 44 -10.07 0.63 -19.36
N ALA A 45 -8.78 0.86 -19.58
CA ALA A 45 -8.33 1.98 -20.39
C ALA A 45 -8.76 1.87 -21.87
N GLN A 46 -8.78 0.67 -22.44
CA GLN A 46 -9.17 0.46 -23.84
C GLN A 46 -10.59 0.99 -24.11
N GLU A 47 -11.54 0.60 -23.28
CA GLU A 47 -12.93 1.04 -23.37
C GLU A 47 -13.09 2.53 -23.02
N ALA A 48 -12.47 2.97 -21.92
CA ALA A 48 -12.59 4.34 -21.45
C ALA A 48 -12.07 5.38 -22.46
N LEU A 49 -10.99 5.04 -23.19
CA LEU A 49 -10.37 5.91 -24.17
C LEU A 49 -10.86 5.67 -25.60
N GLN A 50 -11.62 4.61 -25.82
CA GLN A 50 -12.04 4.17 -27.15
C GLN A 50 -10.86 3.97 -28.10
N LEU A 51 -9.85 3.21 -27.61
CA LEU A 51 -8.65 2.91 -28.38
C LEU A 51 -8.92 1.83 -29.43
N ALA A 52 -8.45 2.07 -30.65
CA ALA A 52 -8.37 1.04 -31.66
C ALA A 52 -7.32 -0.02 -31.29
N ASP A 53 -7.55 -1.26 -31.71
CA ASP A 53 -6.69 -2.40 -31.34
C ASP A 53 -5.23 -2.18 -31.73
N GLU A 54 -4.98 -1.53 -32.85
CA GLU A 54 -3.63 -1.24 -33.37
C GLU A 54 -2.84 -0.30 -32.44
N LYS A 55 -3.53 0.62 -31.75
CA LYS A 55 -2.91 1.56 -30.81
C LYS A 55 -2.81 1.01 -29.39
N TYR A 56 -3.68 0.07 -29.03
CA TYR A 56 -3.80 -0.42 -27.67
C TYR A 56 -2.50 -1.01 -27.11
N GLY A 57 -1.80 -1.82 -27.89
CA GLY A 57 -0.52 -2.41 -27.46
C GLY A 57 0.55 -1.37 -27.11
N GLN A 58 0.68 -0.32 -27.96
CA GLN A 58 1.61 0.78 -27.70
C GLN A 58 1.20 1.59 -26.47
N PHE A 59 -0.08 1.92 -26.34
CA PHE A 59 -0.62 2.62 -25.20
C PHE A 59 -0.35 1.84 -23.88
N VAL A 60 -0.65 0.54 -23.84
CA VAL A 60 -0.44 -0.31 -22.66
C VAL A 60 1.04 -0.33 -22.23
N SER A 61 1.97 -0.43 -23.18
CA SER A 61 3.40 -0.39 -22.90
C SER A 61 3.80 0.92 -22.22
N ARG A 62 3.32 2.06 -22.73
CA ARG A 62 3.61 3.40 -22.19
C ARG A 62 2.92 3.64 -20.85
N LEU A 63 1.68 3.17 -20.68
CA LEU A 63 0.96 3.23 -19.40
C LEU A 63 1.68 2.41 -18.31
N LYS A 64 2.13 1.21 -18.61
CA LYS A 64 2.95 0.41 -17.69
C LYS A 64 4.22 1.13 -17.27
N ARG A 65 4.89 1.81 -18.20
CA ARG A 65 6.07 2.62 -17.89
C ARG A 65 5.72 3.79 -16.98
N LEU A 66 4.64 4.52 -17.23
CA LEU A 66 4.15 5.59 -16.38
C LEU A 66 3.87 5.09 -14.95
N GLN A 67 3.17 3.96 -14.81
CA GLN A 67 2.90 3.35 -13.51
C GLN A 67 4.18 2.94 -12.78
N GLN A 68 5.14 2.37 -13.50
CA GLN A 68 6.46 1.99 -12.95
C GLN A 68 7.20 3.22 -12.40
N ILE A 69 7.30 4.30 -13.17
CA ILE A 69 7.97 5.54 -12.77
C ILE A 69 7.30 6.16 -11.54
N ARG A 70 5.98 6.20 -11.49
CA ARG A 70 5.24 6.66 -10.30
C ARG A 70 5.59 5.86 -9.05
N ARG A 71 5.65 4.53 -9.15
CA ARG A 71 6.03 3.68 -8.02
C ARG A 71 7.48 3.91 -7.58
N GLN A 72 8.42 4.02 -8.53
CA GLN A 72 9.83 4.28 -8.24
C GLN A 72 10.00 5.63 -7.52
N ASN A 73 9.36 6.69 -8.03
CA ASN A 73 9.43 8.03 -7.43
C ASN A 73 8.80 8.07 -6.03
N THR A 74 7.66 7.39 -5.83
CA THR A 74 7.04 7.27 -4.51
C THR A 74 7.95 6.51 -3.54
N HIS A 75 8.57 5.43 -3.98
CA HIS A 75 9.48 4.65 -3.14
C HIS A 75 10.72 5.46 -2.74
N ALA A 76 11.38 6.11 -3.68
CA ALA A 76 12.55 6.95 -3.43
C ALA A 76 12.22 8.10 -2.46
N ARG A 77 11.10 8.81 -2.69
CA ARG A 77 10.62 9.86 -1.78
C ARG A 77 10.40 9.33 -0.36
N ASN A 78 9.74 8.16 -0.24
CA ASN A 78 9.47 7.56 1.07
C ASN A 78 10.75 7.16 1.81
N GLN A 79 11.78 6.68 1.11
CA GLN A 79 13.09 6.39 1.71
C GLN A 79 13.73 7.66 2.29
N ILE A 80 13.75 8.77 1.54
CA ILE A 80 14.28 10.05 2.02
C ILE A 80 13.52 10.50 3.28
N LEU A 81 12.18 10.43 3.26
CA LEU A 81 11.35 10.80 4.41
C LEU A 81 11.56 9.88 5.63
N GLN A 82 11.81 8.59 5.42
CA GLN A 82 12.14 7.66 6.52
C GLN A 82 13.49 8.00 7.15
N ASP A 83 14.51 8.31 6.33
CA ASP A 83 15.80 8.78 6.83
C ASP A 83 15.66 10.06 7.66
N MET A 84 14.88 11.04 7.17
CA MET A 84 14.61 12.27 7.91
C MET A 84 13.92 12.00 9.25
N ARG A 85 12.92 11.11 9.26
CA ARG A 85 12.23 10.72 10.51
C ARG A 85 13.20 10.12 11.51
N ARG A 86 14.10 9.22 11.07
CA ARG A 86 15.11 8.62 11.92
C ARG A 86 16.03 9.68 12.52
N LEU A 87 16.58 10.56 11.68
CA LEU A 87 17.48 11.64 12.13
C LEU A 87 16.78 12.60 13.12
N THR A 88 15.51 12.92 12.93
CA THR A 88 14.76 13.79 13.85
C THR A 88 14.41 13.15 15.20
N GLN A 89 14.54 11.84 15.33
CA GLN A 89 14.29 11.12 16.59
C GLN A 89 15.56 10.93 17.43
N GLU A 90 16.72 11.25 16.91
CA GLU A 90 17.99 11.20 17.65
C GLU A 90 18.01 12.28 18.74
N ALA A 91 18.58 12.00 19.91
CA ALA A 91 18.64 12.93 21.04
C ALA A 91 19.48 14.20 20.69
N THR A 92 20.46 14.03 19.80
CA THR A 92 21.30 15.11 19.25
C THR A 92 21.31 14.96 17.73
N PRO A 93 20.32 15.56 17.03
CA PRO A 93 20.24 15.41 15.58
C PRO A 93 21.45 16.00 14.87
N ASP A 94 21.98 15.28 13.87
CA ASP A 94 23.01 15.82 12.98
C ASP A 94 22.37 16.80 11.99
N GLU A 95 22.57 18.07 12.24
CA GLU A 95 22.08 19.18 11.42
C GLU A 95 22.57 19.11 9.96
N ASN A 96 23.80 18.65 9.71
CA ASN A 96 24.34 18.54 8.36
C ASN A 96 23.68 17.38 7.61
N ALA A 97 23.47 16.23 8.29
CA ALA A 97 22.73 15.13 7.73
C ALA A 97 21.27 15.50 7.42
N LEU A 98 20.60 16.26 8.29
CA LEU A 98 19.24 16.77 8.04
C LEU A 98 19.19 17.71 6.82
N ARG A 99 20.13 18.66 6.71
CA ARG A 99 20.22 19.55 5.52
C ARG A 99 20.48 18.78 4.24
N ALA A 100 21.34 17.75 4.28
CA ALA A 100 21.60 16.88 3.14
C ALA A 100 20.34 16.12 2.70
N ARG A 101 19.52 15.63 3.63
CA ARG A 101 18.25 14.95 3.31
C ARG A 101 17.18 15.91 2.80
N LEU A 102 17.10 17.13 3.34
CA LEU A 102 16.20 18.17 2.80
C LEU A 102 16.56 18.52 1.36
N LYS A 103 17.86 18.70 1.08
CA LYS A 103 18.31 18.92 -0.30
C LYS A 103 17.98 17.72 -1.22
N ALA A 104 18.24 16.51 -0.76
CA ALA A 104 17.91 15.30 -1.52
C ALA A 104 16.41 15.20 -1.83
N LEU A 105 15.53 15.63 -0.91
CA LEU A 105 14.09 15.67 -1.16
C LEU A 105 13.74 16.67 -2.26
N GLN A 106 14.29 17.90 -2.20
CA GLN A 106 14.06 18.92 -3.21
C GLN A 106 14.57 18.48 -4.60
N ASP A 107 15.80 17.95 -4.67
CA ASP A 107 16.38 17.45 -5.92
C ASP A 107 15.52 16.31 -6.50
N HIS A 108 15.04 15.39 -5.65
CA HIS A 108 14.14 14.31 -6.06
C HIS A 108 12.80 14.84 -6.59
N GLU A 109 12.18 15.84 -5.94
CA GLU A 109 10.89 16.39 -6.37
C GLU A 109 11.00 17.03 -7.77
N VAL A 110 12.09 17.73 -8.06
CA VAL A 110 12.36 18.32 -9.38
C VAL A 110 12.57 17.22 -10.41
N SER A 111 13.46 16.26 -10.14
CA SER A 111 13.78 15.17 -11.09
C SER A 111 12.57 14.27 -11.36
N ALA A 112 11.77 13.96 -10.35
CA ALA A 112 10.56 13.16 -10.47
C ALA A 112 9.49 13.87 -11.32
N ALA A 113 9.33 15.18 -11.16
CA ALA A 113 8.41 15.97 -11.99
C ALA A 113 8.81 15.96 -13.48
N ASP A 114 10.11 16.09 -13.75
CA ASP A 114 10.63 16.06 -15.13
C ASP A 114 10.51 14.66 -15.75
N GLU A 115 10.75 13.62 -14.97
CA GLU A 115 10.59 12.23 -15.44
C GLU A 115 9.12 11.92 -15.74
N LEU A 116 8.20 12.31 -14.85
CA LEU A 116 6.76 12.15 -15.04
C LEU A 116 6.28 12.90 -16.29
N ARG A 117 6.74 14.13 -16.52
CA ARG A 117 6.41 14.91 -17.72
C ARG A 117 6.81 14.17 -18.99
N ARG A 118 8.02 13.59 -19.02
CA ARG A 118 8.50 12.80 -20.19
C ARG A 118 7.66 11.56 -20.44
N VAL A 119 7.33 10.78 -19.41
CA VAL A 119 6.52 9.58 -19.60
C VAL A 119 5.07 9.89 -19.95
N TYR A 120 4.53 11.00 -19.47
CA TYR A 120 3.22 11.50 -19.91
C TYR A 120 3.23 11.91 -21.39
N ALA A 121 4.23 12.67 -21.81
CA ALA A 121 4.40 13.04 -23.24
C ALA A 121 4.47 11.78 -24.12
N ALA A 122 5.20 10.75 -23.68
CA ALA A 122 5.25 9.47 -24.39
C ALA A 122 3.87 8.79 -24.48
N VAL A 123 3.01 8.85 -23.46
CA VAL A 123 1.63 8.36 -23.55
C VAL A 123 0.83 9.20 -24.56
N ASP A 124 0.96 10.52 -24.50
CA ASP A 124 0.20 11.45 -25.34
C ASP A 124 0.53 11.29 -26.83
N GLU A 125 1.75 10.88 -27.21
CA GLU A 125 2.15 10.61 -28.62
C GLU A 125 1.29 9.56 -29.33
N VAL A 126 0.69 8.60 -28.61
CA VAL A 126 -0.17 7.55 -29.22
C VAL A 126 -1.65 7.91 -29.19
N LEU A 127 -2.01 9.01 -28.51
CA LEU A 127 -3.38 9.46 -28.32
C LEU A 127 -3.69 10.71 -29.11
N ASP A 128 -4.86 10.78 -29.70
CA ASP A 128 -5.39 12.05 -30.19
C ASP A 128 -5.82 12.97 -29.05
N ALA A 129 -6.09 14.25 -29.33
CA ALA A 129 -6.44 15.24 -28.30
C ALA A 129 -7.66 14.84 -27.45
N ARG A 130 -8.67 14.20 -28.06
CA ARG A 130 -9.84 13.70 -27.35
C ARG A 130 -9.50 12.53 -26.44
N GLN A 131 -8.68 11.63 -26.89
CA GLN A 131 -8.19 10.48 -26.11
C GLN A 131 -7.29 10.95 -24.98
N GLN A 132 -6.43 11.94 -25.19
CA GLN A 132 -5.60 12.55 -24.12
C GLN A 132 -6.48 13.14 -23.01
N ALA A 133 -7.52 13.90 -23.37
CA ALA A 133 -8.45 14.45 -22.39
C ALA A 133 -9.18 13.34 -21.61
N ARG A 134 -9.66 12.30 -22.29
CA ARG A 134 -10.27 11.13 -21.65
C ARG A 134 -9.31 10.41 -20.74
N PHE A 135 -8.04 10.30 -21.13
CA PHE A 135 -7.00 9.67 -20.32
C PHE A 135 -6.79 10.42 -19.00
N ARG A 136 -6.71 11.75 -18.99
CA ARG A 136 -6.60 12.54 -17.76
C ARG A 136 -7.80 12.33 -16.83
N ILE A 137 -9.03 12.35 -17.37
CA ILE A 137 -10.25 12.09 -16.60
C ILE A 137 -10.28 10.66 -16.07
N PHE A 138 -9.84 9.70 -16.87
CA PHE A 138 -9.76 8.29 -16.47
C PHE A 138 -8.77 8.09 -15.33
N GLU A 139 -7.56 8.67 -15.41
CA GLU A 139 -6.55 8.60 -14.36
C GLU A 139 -7.06 9.18 -13.04
N GLU A 140 -7.66 10.36 -13.05
CA GLU A 140 -8.21 10.98 -11.84
C GLU A 140 -9.23 10.05 -11.17
N ARG A 141 -10.13 9.46 -11.95
CA ARG A 141 -11.12 8.49 -11.45
C ARG A 141 -10.45 7.25 -10.84
N MET A 142 -9.39 6.76 -11.47
CA MET A 142 -8.64 5.60 -10.97
C MET A 142 -7.89 5.91 -9.67
N GLU A 143 -7.28 7.08 -9.54
CA GLU A 143 -6.60 7.49 -8.31
C GLU A 143 -7.60 7.67 -7.15
N LEU A 144 -8.76 8.28 -7.37
CA LEU A 144 -9.82 8.38 -6.36
C LEU A 144 -10.30 6.99 -5.90
N ARG A 145 -10.49 6.07 -6.85
CA ARG A 145 -10.89 4.68 -6.53
C ARG A 145 -9.82 3.95 -5.72
N LYS A 146 -8.56 4.16 -6.06
CA LYS A 146 -7.41 3.60 -5.34
C LYS A 146 -7.37 4.08 -3.89
N LEU A 147 -7.54 5.39 -3.67
CA LEU A 147 -7.58 5.97 -2.33
C LEU A 147 -8.74 5.39 -1.50
N ASP A 148 -9.96 5.32 -2.06
CA ASP A 148 -11.12 4.74 -1.37
C ASP A 148 -10.87 3.29 -0.94
N LEU A 149 -10.32 2.46 -1.83
CA LEU A 149 -10.04 1.06 -1.52
C LEU A 149 -8.93 0.90 -0.46
N LEU A 150 -7.89 1.72 -0.50
CA LEU A 150 -6.83 1.73 0.51
C LEU A 150 -7.36 2.17 1.89
N MET A 151 -8.24 3.16 1.93
CA MET A 151 -8.89 3.59 3.17
C MET A 151 -9.79 2.50 3.76
N ARG A 152 -10.59 1.84 2.94
CA ARG A 152 -11.44 0.70 3.37
C ARG A 152 -10.60 -0.49 3.85
N ALA A 153 -9.48 -0.77 3.23
CA ALA A 153 -8.57 -1.82 3.68
C ALA A 153 -7.99 -1.51 5.07
N ARG A 154 -7.61 -0.25 5.32
CA ARG A 154 -7.11 0.20 6.64
C ARG A 154 -8.16 0.11 7.73
N THR A 155 -9.40 0.54 7.47
CA THR A 155 -10.50 0.46 8.47
C THR A 155 -10.87 -0.97 8.83
N ARG A 156 -10.78 -1.91 7.88
CA ARG A 156 -11.00 -3.34 8.14
C ARG A 156 -9.84 -4.01 8.90
N ALA A 157 -8.63 -3.50 8.75
CA ALA A 157 -7.44 -4.01 9.42
C ALA A 157 -7.31 -3.49 10.86
N ALA A 158 -8.00 -2.41 11.25
CA ALA A 158 -8.02 -1.89 12.61
C ALA A 158 -8.86 -2.81 13.52
N PRO A 159 -8.26 -3.55 14.49
CA PRO A 159 -9.03 -4.41 15.38
C PRO A 159 -9.80 -3.56 16.39
N GLY A 160 -11.14 -3.61 16.32
CA GLY A 160 -11.97 -3.40 17.50
C GLY A 160 -12.43 -2.00 17.86
N ALA A 161 -12.91 -1.19 16.92
CA ALA A 161 -13.68 0.02 17.27
C ALA A 161 -15.20 -0.23 17.23
N GLY A 162 -15.69 -1.41 17.67
CA GLY A 162 -17.10 -1.76 17.54
C GLY A 162 -17.69 -2.67 18.61
N GLN A 163 -17.06 -2.83 19.79
CA GLN A 163 -17.73 -3.44 20.92
C GLN A 163 -17.94 -2.40 22.03
N THR A 164 -18.96 -1.58 21.86
CA THR A 164 -19.58 -0.89 22.98
C THR A 164 -20.15 -1.98 23.90
N ARG A 165 -19.45 -2.22 25.00
CA ARG A 165 -19.88 -3.05 26.11
C ARG A 165 -21.25 -2.50 26.59
N LYS A 166 -22.30 -3.28 26.33
CA LYS A 166 -23.64 -3.02 26.86
C LYS A 166 -23.52 -3.06 28.40
N PRO A 167 -23.95 -2.05 29.14
CA PRO A 167 -23.96 -2.15 30.60
C PRO A 167 -25.03 -3.16 30.98
N ASP A 168 -24.62 -4.22 31.68
CA ASP A 168 -25.51 -5.12 32.40
C ASP A 168 -26.25 -4.31 33.43
N GLY A 169 -27.54 -4.08 33.19
CA GLY A 169 -28.48 -3.60 34.20
C GLY A 169 -28.82 -4.72 35.16
N SER A 170 -28.26 -4.66 36.35
CA SER A 170 -28.69 -5.43 37.47
C SER A 170 -30.02 -4.88 38.00
N HIS A 171 -31.01 -5.74 38.10
CA HIS A 171 -32.10 -5.67 39.09
C HIS A 171 -32.31 -7.04 39.67
#